data_3b92fbc55e3d539650335f2b8ecc16fb
#
_entry.id   3b92fbc55e3d539650335f2b8ecc16fb
#
_cell.length_a   1.000
_cell.length_b   1.000
_cell.length_c   1.000
_cell.angle_alpha   90.00
_cell.angle_beta   90.00
_cell.angle_gamma   90.00
#
_symmetry.space_group_name_H-M   'P 1'
#
loop_
_entity.id
_entity.type
_entity.pdbx_description
1 polymer ?
#
loop_
_entity_poly.entity_id
_entity_poly.type
_entity_poly.pdbx_seq_one_letter_code
_entity_poly.pdbx_strand_id
1 'polypeptide(L)'
;MRKFPLIVAVTAVALGSGGAAAGTAINNDMARCTAGNGPAVIVQVRGVKEAAGRIRVQSYPATGGAWLAKGRWINRVEARANTGAMSFCVPVPAAGNYGIAVRHDRNANGKTDISKDGGGFSNNPSINILNLGKPSVGKVSFYAGTGVTRITINLKYL
;
A
#
# COMPACT_ATOMS: atom_id res chain seq x y z
N MET A 1 -5.27 0.74 71.48
CA MET A 1 -6.00 0.75 70.21
C MET A 1 -5.10 1.37 69.13
N ARG A 2 -4.50 0.54 68.25
CA ARG A 2 -3.65 1.02 67.16
C ARG A 2 -4.50 1.16 65.88
N LYS A 3 -4.61 2.39 65.38
CA LYS A 3 -5.30 2.69 64.12
C LYS A 3 -4.34 2.45 62.95
N PHE A 4 -4.63 1.52 62.06
CA PHE A 4 -3.92 1.32 60.77
C PHE A 4 -4.52 2.25 59.72
N PRO A 5 -3.70 2.99 58.98
CA PRO A 5 -4.22 3.75 57.84
C PRO A 5 -4.41 2.84 56.64
N LEU A 6 -5.57 2.97 56.03
CA LEU A 6 -5.95 2.29 54.78
C LEU A 6 -5.26 3.02 53.61
N ILE A 7 -4.28 2.36 52.98
CA ILE A 7 -3.64 2.90 51.77
C ILE A 7 -4.48 2.47 50.59
N VAL A 8 -5.16 3.43 49.96
CA VAL A 8 -5.88 3.24 48.67
C VAL A 8 -4.84 3.40 47.56
N ALA A 9 -4.49 2.29 46.91
CA ALA A 9 -3.64 2.32 45.72
C ALA A 9 -4.50 2.70 44.53
N VAL A 10 -4.31 3.90 44.00
CA VAL A 10 -4.91 4.34 42.73
C VAL A 10 -4.05 3.80 41.60
N THR A 11 -4.52 2.75 40.92
CA THR A 11 -3.92 2.26 39.68
C THR A 11 -4.30 3.19 38.54
N ALA A 12 -3.37 4.01 38.09
CA ALA A 12 -3.53 4.78 36.84
C ALA A 12 -3.45 3.85 35.63
N VAL A 13 -4.58 3.63 34.97
CA VAL A 13 -4.64 2.97 33.66
C VAL A 13 -4.14 3.96 32.63
N ALA A 14 -2.92 3.78 32.14
CA ALA A 14 -2.41 4.53 31.00
C ALA A 14 -3.15 4.06 29.74
N LEU A 15 -4.09 4.88 29.26
CA LEU A 15 -4.67 4.74 27.91
C LEU A 15 -3.57 5.06 26.89
N GLY A 16 -2.89 4.03 26.42
CA GLY A 16 -1.98 4.13 25.30
C GLY A 16 -2.77 4.55 24.05
N SER A 17 -2.62 5.82 23.63
CA SER A 17 -3.06 6.29 22.33
C SER A 17 -2.24 5.55 21.26
N GLY A 18 -2.77 4.45 20.74
CA GLY A 18 -2.21 3.74 19.59
C GLY A 18 -2.27 4.63 18.35
N GLY A 19 -1.22 5.44 18.15
CA GLY A 19 -1.00 6.14 16.90
C GLY A 19 -0.95 5.09 15.79
N ALA A 20 -1.80 5.24 14.76
CA ALA A 20 -1.74 4.38 13.58
C ALA A 20 -0.31 4.45 13.01
N ALA A 21 0.43 3.36 13.07
CA ALA A 21 1.78 3.30 12.55
C ALA A 21 1.76 3.70 11.07
N ALA A 22 2.58 4.69 10.71
CA ALA A 22 2.82 5.02 9.32
C ALA A 22 3.38 3.76 8.63
N GLY A 23 2.94 3.49 7.40
CA GLY A 23 3.39 2.31 6.67
C GLY A 23 4.90 2.32 6.41
N THR A 24 5.45 1.17 6.08
CA THR A 24 6.90 0.96 5.95
C THR A 24 7.33 1.06 4.48
N ALA A 25 8.31 1.92 4.20
CA ALA A 25 9.01 1.91 2.91
C ALA A 25 10.03 0.76 2.91
N ILE A 26 9.98 -0.08 1.88
CA ILE A 26 10.84 -1.26 1.74
C ILE A 26 11.46 -1.32 0.34
N ASN A 27 12.59 -1.98 0.22
CA ASN A 27 13.19 -2.27 -1.08
C ASN A 27 12.37 -3.31 -1.86
N ASN A 28 12.47 -3.27 -3.20
CA ASN A 28 11.90 -4.30 -4.06
C ASN A 28 12.77 -5.56 -4.00
N ASP A 29 12.45 -6.45 -3.08
CA ASP A 29 13.14 -7.72 -2.89
C ASP A 29 12.22 -8.88 -3.30
N MET A 30 12.43 -9.41 -4.50
CA MET A 30 11.63 -10.49 -5.06
C MET A 30 11.79 -11.81 -4.30
N ALA A 31 12.88 -12.00 -3.53
CA ALA A 31 13.09 -13.21 -2.73
C ALA A 31 12.06 -13.32 -1.59
N ARG A 32 11.51 -12.20 -1.13
CA ARG A 32 10.44 -12.19 -0.12
C ARG A 32 9.09 -12.70 -0.65
N CYS A 33 8.93 -12.79 -1.96
CA CYS A 33 7.75 -13.33 -2.64
C CYS A 33 7.98 -14.73 -3.21
N THR A 34 8.79 -15.55 -2.55
CA THR A 34 8.95 -16.96 -2.87
C THR A 34 8.04 -17.83 -2.00
N ALA A 35 7.77 -19.05 -2.46
CA ALA A 35 6.94 -19.99 -1.72
C ALA A 35 7.49 -20.21 -0.30
N GLY A 36 6.60 -20.16 0.70
CA GLY A 36 6.96 -20.38 2.10
C GLY A 36 7.34 -19.11 2.88
N ASN A 37 7.54 -17.95 2.24
CA ASN A 37 7.92 -16.71 2.90
C ASN A 37 6.73 -15.84 3.40
N GLY A 38 5.56 -16.48 3.61
CA GLY A 38 4.36 -15.82 4.16
C GLY A 38 3.53 -15.07 3.14
N PRO A 39 2.47 -14.38 3.59
CA PRO A 39 1.58 -13.68 2.69
C PRO A 39 2.29 -12.52 1.99
N ALA A 40 2.24 -12.52 0.68
CA ALA A 40 2.81 -11.47 -0.14
C ALA A 40 2.07 -11.35 -1.48
N VAL A 41 2.22 -10.19 -2.12
CA VAL A 41 1.64 -9.93 -3.44
C VAL A 41 2.76 -9.64 -4.43
N ILE A 42 2.84 -10.44 -5.50
CA ILE A 42 3.62 -10.07 -6.68
C ILE A 42 2.74 -9.19 -7.55
N VAL A 43 3.16 -7.93 -7.70
CA VAL A 43 2.50 -6.95 -8.55
C VAL A 43 3.26 -6.82 -9.85
N GLN A 44 2.68 -7.31 -10.95
CA GLN A 44 3.19 -7.06 -12.29
C GLN A 44 2.61 -5.75 -12.81
N VAL A 45 3.43 -4.72 -12.87
CA VAL A 45 3.09 -3.41 -13.44
C VAL A 45 3.39 -3.44 -14.92
N ARG A 46 2.40 -3.12 -15.76
CA ARG A 46 2.52 -3.06 -17.22
C ARG A 46 2.22 -1.68 -17.76
N GLY A 47 2.75 -1.39 -18.94
CA GLY A 47 2.49 -0.14 -19.63
C GLY A 47 3.29 1.05 -19.11
N VAL A 48 4.47 0.81 -18.52
CA VAL A 48 5.41 1.89 -18.19
C VAL A 48 5.91 2.52 -19.48
N LYS A 49 5.55 3.78 -19.73
CA LYS A 49 5.80 4.46 -21.01
C LYS A 49 7.27 4.83 -21.23
N GLU A 50 7.99 5.13 -20.18
CA GLU A 50 9.38 5.61 -20.27
C GLU A 50 10.23 5.20 -19.07
N ALA A 51 11.53 5.15 -19.27
CA ALA A 51 12.51 4.83 -18.21
C ALA A 51 12.95 6.09 -17.42
N ALA A 52 12.00 7.01 -17.16
CA ALA A 52 12.23 8.23 -16.38
C ALA A 52 11.46 8.17 -15.06
N GLY A 53 12.02 8.77 -14.02
CA GLY A 53 11.38 8.84 -12.72
C GLY A 53 11.33 7.51 -11.97
N ARG A 54 10.26 7.28 -11.23
CA ARG A 54 10.12 6.15 -10.31
C ARG A 54 8.73 5.51 -10.40
N ILE A 55 8.70 4.20 -10.26
CA ILE A 55 7.46 3.46 -10.00
C ILE A 55 7.34 3.28 -8.49
N ARG A 56 6.19 3.67 -7.95
CA ARG A 56 5.80 3.47 -6.55
C ARG A 56 4.62 2.51 -6.49
N VAL A 57 4.75 1.47 -5.70
CA VAL A 57 3.69 0.49 -5.41
C VAL A 57 3.36 0.57 -3.92
N GLN A 58 2.10 0.78 -3.58
CA GLN A 58 1.64 0.87 -2.20
C GLN A 58 0.48 -0.09 -1.95
N SER A 59 0.55 -0.83 -0.84
CA SER A 59 -0.55 -1.66 -0.36
C SER A 59 -1.32 -0.95 0.74
N TYR A 60 -2.63 -1.16 0.76
CA TYR A 60 -3.56 -0.61 1.76
C TYR A 60 -4.49 -1.70 2.26
N PRO A 61 -4.95 -1.63 3.52
CA PRO A 61 -6.13 -2.38 3.91
C PRO A 61 -7.31 -1.97 3.02
N ALA A 62 -8.12 -2.94 2.55
CA ALA A 62 -9.27 -2.65 1.70
C ALA A 62 -10.47 -2.12 2.51
N THR A 63 -10.28 -0.99 3.21
CA THR A 63 -11.31 -0.30 3.98
C THR A 63 -11.45 1.15 3.50
N GLY A 64 -12.67 1.70 3.56
CA GLY A 64 -12.91 3.07 3.11
C GLY A 64 -12.06 4.14 3.84
N GLY A 65 -11.78 3.93 5.12
CA GLY A 65 -10.97 4.86 5.92
C GLY A 65 -9.45 4.74 5.69
N ALA A 66 -8.97 3.64 5.09
CA ALA A 66 -7.55 3.43 4.83
C ALA A 66 -7.18 3.66 3.36
N TRP A 67 -8.08 3.35 2.42
CA TRP A 67 -7.80 3.42 0.99
C TRP A 67 -7.39 4.81 0.54
N LEU A 68 -6.19 4.92 -0.02
CA LEU A 68 -5.53 6.15 -0.47
C LEU A 68 -5.41 7.27 0.59
N ALA A 69 -5.72 6.98 1.85
CA ALA A 69 -5.56 7.95 2.93
C ALA A 69 -4.07 8.14 3.27
N LYS A 70 -3.68 9.40 3.54
CA LYS A 70 -2.30 9.75 3.87
C LYS A 70 -1.81 8.95 5.08
N GLY A 71 -0.65 8.28 4.93
CA GLY A 71 -0.02 7.51 6.01
C GLY A 71 -0.73 6.18 6.36
N ARG A 72 -1.77 5.77 5.61
CA ARG A 72 -2.51 4.52 5.89
C ARG A 72 -2.08 3.33 5.03
N TRP A 73 -1.11 3.52 4.16
CA TRP A 73 -0.50 2.41 3.41
C TRP A 73 0.26 1.47 4.37
N ILE A 74 0.32 0.19 4.02
CA ILE A 74 1.03 -0.86 4.80
C ILE A 74 2.49 -0.87 4.38
N ASN A 75 2.75 -1.20 3.12
CA ASN A 75 4.07 -1.21 2.54
C ASN A 75 4.12 -0.33 1.28
N ARG A 76 5.26 0.33 1.10
CA ARG A 76 5.61 1.10 -0.08
C ARG A 76 6.90 0.56 -0.67
N VAL A 77 6.84 0.15 -1.93
CA VAL A 77 8.02 -0.26 -2.70
C VAL A 77 8.24 0.76 -3.80
N GLU A 78 9.45 1.24 -3.94
CA GLU A 78 9.83 2.16 -5.01
C GLU A 78 11.04 1.62 -5.78
N ALA A 79 11.01 1.75 -7.11
CA ALA A 79 12.12 1.45 -7.98
C ALA A 79 12.24 2.48 -9.10
N ARG A 80 13.44 2.63 -9.68
CA ARG A 80 13.63 3.41 -10.90
C ARG A 80 12.75 2.82 -12.01
N ALA A 81 12.09 3.68 -12.78
CA ALA A 81 11.23 3.22 -13.86
C ALA A 81 12.06 2.60 -15.00
N ASN A 82 11.56 1.49 -15.53
CA ASN A 82 12.01 0.88 -16.78
C ASN A 82 10.81 0.71 -17.70
N THR A 83 10.99 0.96 -18.99
CA THR A 83 9.92 0.87 -19.99
C THR A 83 9.33 -0.55 -20.07
N GLY A 84 8.04 -0.66 -20.28
CA GLY A 84 7.33 -1.93 -20.51
C GLY A 84 6.72 -2.51 -19.23
N ALA A 85 7.29 -3.58 -18.70
CA ALA A 85 6.77 -4.29 -17.53
C ALA A 85 7.79 -4.36 -16.41
N MET A 86 7.32 -4.21 -15.16
CA MET A 86 8.12 -4.34 -13.95
C MET A 86 7.40 -5.19 -12.93
N SER A 87 8.14 -5.97 -12.14
CA SER A 87 7.60 -6.80 -11.07
C SER A 87 8.02 -6.27 -9.70
N PHE A 88 7.08 -6.27 -8.76
CA PHE A 88 7.30 -5.81 -7.39
C PHE A 88 6.82 -6.87 -6.41
N CYS A 89 7.59 -7.08 -5.35
CA CYS A 89 7.19 -7.89 -4.22
C CYS A 89 6.68 -7.00 -3.09
N VAL A 90 5.42 -7.20 -2.71
CA VAL A 90 4.76 -6.43 -1.65
C VAL A 90 4.27 -7.40 -0.58
N PRO A 91 5.04 -7.63 0.49
CA PRO A 91 4.56 -8.39 1.64
C PRO A 91 3.32 -7.76 2.26
N VAL A 92 2.43 -8.57 2.78
CA VAL A 92 1.25 -8.14 3.55
C VAL A 92 1.26 -8.83 4.91
N PRO A 93 0.67 -8.23 5.97
CA PRO A 93 0.82 -8.75 7.34
C PRO A 93 0.08 -10.07 7.58
N ALA A 94 -0.99 -10.35 6.85
CA ALA A 94 -1.80 -11.56 6.99
C ALA A 94 -2.61 -11.81 5.71
N ALA A 95 -3.23 -12.98 5.60
CA ALA A 95 -4.27 -13.21 4.60
C ALA A 95 -5.44 -12.25 4.85
N GLY A 96 -5.97 -11.65 3.77
CA GLY A 96 -7.02 -10.63 3.89
C GLY A 96 -7.29 -9.85 2.62
N ASN A 97 -8.15 -8.85 2.73
CA ASN A 97 -8.52 -7.99 1.62
C ASN A 97 -7.66 -6.72 1.59
N TYR A 98 -7.05 -6.49 0.42
CA TYR A 98 -6.14 -5.37 0.18
C TYR A 98 -6.50 -4.63 -1.10
N GLY A 99 -6.05 -3.39 -1.18
CA GLY A 99 -5.97 -2.61 -2.41
C GLY A 99 -4.52 -2.24 -2.70
N ILE A 100 -4.12 -2.27 -3.96
CA ILE A 100 -2.81 -1.82 -4.42
C ILE A 100 -2.98 -0.60 -5.32
N ALA A 101 -2.21 0.45 -5.04
CA ALA A 101 -2.06 1.62 -5.89
C ALA A 101 -0.64 1.69 -6.46
N VAL A 102 -0.54 1.94 -7.75
CA VAL A 102 0.71 2.15 -8.46
C VAL A 102 0.74 3.55 -9.04
N ARG A 103 1.87 4.23 -8.91
CA ARG A 103 2.14 5.52 -9.54
C ARG A 103 3.46 5.47 -10.28
N HIS A 104 3.48 5.96 -11.50
CA HIS A 104 4.67 6.32 -12.23
C HIS A 104 4.90 7.82 -12.09
N ASP A 105 5.73 8.21 -11.16
CA ASP A 105 6.19 9.57 -10.92
C ASP A 105 7.32 9.90 -11.91
N ARG A 106 6.94 10.46 -13.05
CA ARG A 106 7.84 10.62 -14.22
C ARG A 106 8.96 11.62 -13.99
N ASN A 107 8.71 12.67 -13.21
CA ASN A 107 9.71 13.71 -12.87
C ASN A 107 10.36 13.49 -11.51
N ALA A 108 10.01 12.42 -10.79
CA ALA A 108 10.51 12.04 -9.46
C ALA A 108 10.35 13.15 -8.40
N ASN A 109 9.30 14.00 -8.52
CA ASN A 109 9.04 15.09 -7.57
C ASN A 109 8.33 14.64 -6.29
N GLY A 110 7.92 13.37 -6.21
CA GLY A 110 7.23 12.78 -5.06
C GLY A 110 5.73 13.14 -4.97
N LYS A 111 5.23 14.01 -5.84
CA LYS A 111 3.84 14.45 -5.92
C LYS A 111 3.08 13.67 -6.99
N THR A 112 1.77 13.77 -7.03
CA THR A 112 0.94 13.20 -8.09
C THR A 112 0.54 14.29 -9.06
N ASP A 113 1.07 14.23 -10.28
CA ASP A 113 0.76 15.14 -11.37
C ASP A 113 -0.19 14.44 -12.34
N ILE A 114 -1.51 14.60 -12.15
CA ILE A 114 -2.54 13.83 -12.89
C ILE A 114 -2.37 13.89 -14.40
N SER A 115 -1.94 15.01 -14.96
CA SER A 115 -1.73 15.20 -16.39
C SER A 115 -0.39 14.69 -16.93
N LYS A 116 0.52 14.28 -16.05
CA LYS A 116 1.90 13.87 -16.42
C LYS A 116 2.22 12.46 -15.99
N ASP A 117 1.81 12.10 -14.77
CA ASP A 117 2.11 10.83 -14.15
C ASP A 117 1.21 9.71 -14.68
N GLY A 118 1.69 8.47 -14.54
CA GLY A 118 0.88 7.29 -14.76
C GLY A 118 0.29 6.78 -13.46
N GLY A 119 -0.92 6.23 -13.53
CA GLY A 119 -1.59 5.61 -12.38
C GLY A 119 -2.20 4.26 -12.73
N GLY A 120 -2.29 3.38 -11.74
CA GLY A 120 -2.95 2.08 -11.86
C GLY A 120 -3.33 1.53 -10.50
N PHE A 121 -4.32 0.64 -10.49
CA PHE A 121 -4.83 0.03 -9.25
C PHE A 121 -5.13 -1.44 -9.46
N SER A 122 -5.12 -2.21 -8.36
CA SER A 122 -5.59 -3.59 -8.38
C SER A 122 -6.98 -3.69 -9.03
N ASN A 123 -7.25 -4.81 -9.71
CA ASN A 123 -8.44 -5.06 -10.51
C ASN A 123 -8.63 -4.14 -11.74
N ASN A 124 -7.67 -3.24 -12.02
CA ASN A 124 -7.68 -2.35 -13.20
C ASN A 124 -9.01 -1.59 -13.42
N PRO A 125 -9.57 -0.91 -12.42
CA PRO A 125 -10.80 -0.15 -12.59
C PRO A 125 -10.60 0.98 -13.60
N SER A 126 -11.71 1.48 -14.16
CA SER A 126 -11.66 2.66 -15.01
C SER A 126 -11.18 3.88 -14.21
N ILE A 127 -10.15 4.54 -14.73
CA ILE A 127 -9.60 5.79 -14.21
C ILE A 127 -9.96 6.88 -15.21
N ASN A 128 -10.54 7.97 -14.76
CA ASN A 128 -10.88 9.13 -15.58
C ASN A 128 -10.75 10.43 -14.76
N ILE A 129 -10.86 11.55 -15.43
CA ILE A 129 -10.74 12.88 -14.82
C ILE A 129 -11.87 13.12 -13.80
N LEU A 130 -13.06 12.55 -14.02
CA LEU A 130 -14.22 12.76 -13.14
C LEU A 130 -14.04 12.17 -11.75
N ASN A 131 -13.33 11.05 -11.63
CA ASN A 131 -13.00 10.45 -10.34
C ASN A 131 -11.63 10.88 -9.80
N LEU A 132 -10.98 11.88 -10.42
CA LEU A 132 -9.63 12.38 -10.10
C LEU A 132 -8.60 11.24 -9.97
N GLY A 133 -8.77 10.18 -10.76
CA GLY A 133 -7.91 9.01 -10.68
C GLY A 133 -8.05 8.19 -9.39
N LYS A 134 -9.13 8.37 -8.59
CA LYS A 134 -9.33 7.68 -7.31
C LYS A 134 -10.54 6.75 -7.36
N PRO A 135 -10.37 5.47 -7.70
CA PRO A 135 -11.47 4.51 -7.66
C PRO A 135 -11.91 4.22 -6.22
N SER A 136 -13.17 3.82 -6.02
CA SER A 136 -13.64 3.37 -4.71
C SER A 136 -12.95 2.08 -4.28
N VAL A 137 -12.84 1.85 -2.98
CA VAL A 137 -12.18 0.67 -2.40
C VAL A 137 -12.78 -0.64 -2.89
N GLY A 138 -14.08 -0.72 -3.06
CA GLY A 138 -14.75 -1.94 -3.57
C GLY A 138 -14.32 -2.34 -4.98
N LYS A 139 -13.91 -1.39 -5.83
CA LYS A 139 -13.42 -1.67 -7.18
C LYS A 139 -11.99 -2.18 -7.23
N VAL A 140 -11.20 -1.94 -6.20
CA VAL A 140 -9.77 -2.29 -6.14
C VAL A 140 -9.48 -3.43 -5.16
N SER A 141 -10.43 -3.78 -4.31
CA SER A 141 -10.27 -4.82 -3.30
C SER A 141 -10.06 -6.19 -3.93
N PHE A 142 -9.04 -6.90 -3.48
CA PHE A 142 -8.76 -8.30 -3.82
C PHE A 142 -8.32 -9.05 -2.57
N TYR A 143 -8.49 -10.36 -2.57
CA TYR A 143 -8.05 -11.21 -1.47
C TYR A 143 -6.63 -11.71 -1.69
N ALA A 144 -5.75 -11.46 -0.75
CA ALA A 144 -4.43 -12.08 -0.66
C ALA A 144 -4.49 -13.26 0.32
N GLY A 145 -4.11 -14.45 -0.13
CA GLY A 145 -4.09 -15.67 0.70
C GLY A 145 -2.87 -15.71 1.63
N THR A 146 -2.66 -16.87 2.27
CA THR A 146 -1.52 -17.10 3.17
C THR A 146 -0.17 -17.26 2.46
N GLY A 147 -0.19 -17.52 1.15
CA GLY A 147 1.00 -17.62 0.31
C GLY A 147 1.20 -16.38 -0.57
N VAL A 148 1.78 -16.60 -1.75
CA VAL A 148 2.05 -15.53 -2.72
C VAL A 148 0.88 -15.37 -3.68
N THR A 149 0.24 -14.22 -3.67
CA THR A 149 -0.81 -13.83 -4.60
C THR A 149 -0.19 -13.04 -5.76
N ARG A 150 -0.64 -13.27 -7.00
CA ARG A 150 -0.15 -12.55 -8.19
C ARG A 150 -1.26 -11.70 -8.78
N ILE A 151 -0.95 -10.41 -9.04
CA ILE A 151 -1.87 -9.51 -9.73
C ILE A 151 -1.15 -8.74 -10.83
N THR A 152 -1.90 -8.30 -11.83
CA THR A 152 -1.39 -7.42 -12.89
C THR A 152 -2.09 -6.07 -12.81
N ILE A 153 -1.31 -5.00 -12.85
CA ILE A 153 -1.81 -3.62 -12.87
C ILE A 153 -1.29 -2.94 -14.14
N ASN A 154 -2.22 -2.44 -14.94
CA ASN A 154 -1.93 -1.72 -16.17
C ASN A 154 -1.92 -0.21 -15.88
N LEU A 155 -0.80 0.44 -16.11
CA LEU A 155 -0.71 1.90 -15.96
C LEU A 155 -1.51 2.61 -17.05
N LYS A 156 -2.20 3.65 -16.65
CA LYS A 156 -2.87 4.62 -17.51
C LYS A 156 -2.28 6.00 -17.30
N TYR A 157 -2.18 6.75 -18.37
CA TYR A 157 -1.73 8.14 -18.39
C TYR A 157 -2.88 8.97 -18.96
N LEU A 158 -3.30 10.02 -18.26
CA LEU A 158 -4.42 10.88 -18.60
C LEU A 158 -3.97 12.09 -19.42
#